data_56a5493ac77c4d05c7bbc22fccec3e9e
#
_entry.id   56a5493ac77c4d05c7bbc22fccec3e9e
#
_cell.length_a   1.000
_cell.length_b   1.000
_cell.length_c   1.000
_cell.angle_alpha   90.00
_cell.angle_beta   90.00
_cell.angle_gamma   90.00
#
_symmetry.space_group_name_H-M   'P 1'
#
loop_
_entity.id
_entity.type
_entity.pdbx_description
1 polymer ?
#
loop_
_entity_poly.entity_id
_entity_poly.type
_entity_poly.pdbx_seq_one_letter_code
_entity_poly.pdbx_strand_id
1 'polypeptide(L)'
;GQTREPQVYTLAPHREELAKDTVSITCLVIGFYPADINVEWQRNGRPESEGAYATTLPQLDNDGTYFLYSKLSVGKNTWQQGETFTCVVMHEALHNHSTQKSITQSSGK
;
A
#
# COMPACT_ATOMS: atom_id res chain seq x y z
N GLY A 1 2.08 -24.07 11.68
CA GLY A 1 2.91 -23.06 11.24
C GLY A 1 3.03 -21.87 12.17
N GLN A 2 4.04 -21.14 11.94
CA GLN A 2 4.32 -19.95 12.72
C GLN A 2 3.80 -18.72 12.01
N THR A 3 3.31 -17.78 12.79
CA THR A 3 2.92 -16.52 12.20
C THR A 3 4.16 -15.76 11.72
N ARG A 4 4.00 -15.00 10.65
CA ARG A 4 5.04 -14.14 10.09
C ARG A 4 4.46 -12.78 9.86
N GLU A 5 5.16 -11.74 10.30
CA GLU A 5 4.63 -10.40 10.12
C GLU A 5 4.89 -9.88 8.71
N PRO A 6 3.96 -9.12 8.17
CA PRO A 6 4.14 -8.56 6.82
C PRO A 6 5.21 -7.48 6.79
N GLN A 7 5.93 -7.44 5.67
CA GLN A 7 6.82 -6.34 5.35
C GLN A 7 6.07 -5.44 4.37
N VAL A 8 6.05 -4.14 4.63
CA VAL A 8 5.23 -3.20 3.87
C VAL A 8 6.11 -2.19 3.17
N TYR A 9 5.91 -2.04 1.88
CA TYR A 9 6.65 -1.09 1.06
C TYR A 9 5.68 -0.24 0.26
N THR A 10 5.95 1.07 0.18
CA THR A 10 5.16 1.95 -0.66
C THR A 10 5.98 2.34 -1.88
N LEU A 11 5.34 2.37 -3.04
CA LEU A 11 5.99 2.62 -4.31
C LEU A 11 5.32 3.80 -4.99
N ALA A 12 6.15 4.75 -5.44
CA ALA A 12 5.67 5.93 -6.15
C ALA A 12 5.16 5.55 -7.53
N PRO A 13 4.37 6.43 -8.17
CA PRO A 13 3.93 6.18 -9.54
C PRO A 13 5.11 6.00 -10.47
N HIS A 14 4.94 5.12 -11.45
CA HIS A 14 5.93 4.95 -12.48
C HIS A 14 5.98 6.22 -13.32
N ARG A 15 7.18 6.60 -13.76
CA ARG A 15 7.34 7.87 -14.47
C ARG A 15 6.46 7.96 -15.71
N GLU A 16 6.19 6.83 -16.36
CA GLU A 16 5.34 6.83 -17.55
C GLU A 16 3.91 7.19 -17.25
N GLU A 17 3.45 7.02 -16.01
CA GLU A 17 2.10 7.41 -15.64
C GLU A 17 1.94 8.92 -15.57
N LEU A 18 3.04 9.63 -15.45
CA LEU A 18 2.96 11.09 -15.33
C LEU A 18 2.47 11.76 -16.60
N ALA A 19 2.39 11.02 -17.71
CA ALA A 19 1.77 11.51 -18.92
C ALA A 19 0.25 11.43 -18.87
N LYS A 20 -0.32 10.81 -17.84
CA LYS A 20 -1.75 10.63 -17.71
C LYS A 20 -2.30 11.53 -16.62
N ASP A 21 -3.64 11.65 -16.59
CA ASP A 21 -4.30 12.47 -15.58
C ASP A 21 -4.35 11.79 -14.21
N THR A 22 -4.25 10.48 -14.19
CA THR A 22 -4.36 9.69 -12.96
C THR A 22 -3.12 8.81 -12.82
N VAL A 23 -2.62 8.70 -11.61
CA VAL A 23 -1.44 7.86 -11.33
C VAL A 23 -1.80 6.86 -10.25
N SER A 24 -0.97 5.82 -10.12
CA SER A 24 -1.16 4.77 -9.11
C SER A 24 -0.04 4.79 -8.10
N ILE A 25 -0.41 4.71 -6.83
CA ILE A 25 0.52 4.52 -5.73
C ILE A 25 0.31 3.10 -5.25
N THR A 26 1.39 2.36 -5.06
CA THR A 26 1.31 0.94 -4.75
C THR A 26 1.81 0.67 -3.35
N CYS A 27 1.09 -0.20 -2.64
CA CYS A 27 1.52 -0.75 -1.37
C CYS A 27 1.80 -2.22 -1.58
N LEU A 28 3.04 -2.64 -1.38
CA LEU A 28 3.44 -4.03 -1.53
C LEU A 28 3.62 -4.63 -0.15
N VAL A 29 2.95 -5.76 0.09
CA VAL A 29 2.94 -6.41 1.40
C VAL A 29 3.39 -7.85 1.20
N ILE A 30 4.50 -8.23 1.83
CA ILE A 30 5.08 -9.53 1.56
C ILE A 30 5.46 -10.26 2.85
N GLY A 31 5.57 -11.58 2.73
CA GLY A 31 6.17 -12.41 3.77
C GLY A 31 5.27 -12.68 4.97
N PHE A 32 3.97 -12.56 4.83
CA PHE A 32 3.08 -12.73 5.97
C PHE A 32 2.43 -14.12 6.00
N TYR A 33 2.04 -14.53 7.19
CA TYR A 33 1.34 -15.78 7.41
C TYR A 33 0.61 -15.67 8.75
N PRO A 34 -0.65 -16.06 8.85
CA PRO A 34 -1.50 -16.62 7.81
C PRO A 34 -1.99 -15.56 6.82
N ALA A 35 -2.86 -15.98 5.90
CA ALA A 35 -3.30 -15.12 4.81
C ALA A 35 -4.28 -14.03 5.21
N ASP A 36 -4.91 -14.14 6.39
CA ASP A 36 -5.89 -13.15 6.84
C ASP A 36 -5.21 -11.81 7.04
N ILE A 37 -5.65 -10.80 6.31
CA ILE A 37 -5.01 -9.50 6.34
C ILE A 37 -5.99 -8.44 5.84
N ASN A 38 -5.81 -7.21 6.30
CA ASN A 38 -6.57 -6.07 5.81
C ASN A 38 -5.61 -4.96 5.42
N VAL A 39 -5.93 -4.29 4.31
CA VAL A 39 -5.13 -3.18 3.82
C VAL A 39 -6.08 -2.02 3.53
N GLU A 40 -5.75 -0.86 4.04
CA GLU A 40 -6.53 0.35 3.84
C GLU A 40 -5.58 1.49 3.49
N TRP A 41 -6.15 2.54 2.89
CA TRP A 41 -5.39 3.72 2.53
C TRP A 41 -5.96 4.95 3.21
N GLN A 42 -5.07 5.89 3.51
CA GLN A 42 -5.43 7.20 4.02
C GLN A 42 -4.74 8.27 3.19
N ARG A 43 -5.38 9.43 3.11
CA ARG A 43 -4.79 10.60 2.49
C ARG A 43 -4.78 11.71 3.52
N ASN A 44 -3.58 12.20 3.86
CA ASN A 44 -3.40 13.23 4.88
C ASN A 44 -4.11 12.85 6.18
N GLY A 45 -4.02 11.56 6.54
CA GLY A 45 -4.60 11.06 7.79
C GLY A 45 -6.07 10.72 7.74
N ARG A 46 -6.72 10.88 6.59
CA ARG A 46 -8.15 10.60 6.44
C ARG A 46 -8.37 9.37 5.58
N PRO A 47 -9.31 8.51 5.94
CA PRO A 47 -9.55 7.30 5.15
C PRO A 47 -9.93 7.65 3.71
N GLU A 48 -9.33 6.91 2.76
CA GLU A 48 -9.76 6.99 1.37
C GLU A 48 -10.99 6.13 1.19
N SER A 49 -11.80 6.46 0.19
CA SER A 49 -12.96 5.64 -0.11
C SER A 49 -12.50 4.35 -0.76
N GLU A 50 -13.27 3.28 -0.50
CA GLU A 50 -12.90 1.95 -0.97
C GLU A 50 -12.85 1.85 -2.49
N GLY A 51 -13.62 2.68 -3.18
CA GLY A 51 -13.59 2.68 -4.63
C GLY A 51 -12.33 3.27 -5.24
N ALA A 52 -11.51 3.94 -4.43
CA ALA A 52 -10.30 4.58 -4.94
C ALA A 52 -9.13 3.63 -5.03
N TYR A 53 -9.22 2.45 -4.44
CA TYR A 53 -8.10 1.51 -4.47
C TYR A 53 -8.60 0.08 -4.66
N ALA A 54 -7.70 -0.77 -5.14
CA ALA A 54 -7.99 -2.18 -5.34
C ALA A 54 -6.83 -2.98 -4.77
N THR A 55 -7.17 -4.02 -4.03
CA THR A 55 -6.18 -4.86 -3.37
C THR A 55 -6.31 -6.28 -3.90
N THR A 56 -5.18 -6.90 -4.24
CA THR A 56 -5.21 -8.29 -4.70
C THR A 56 -5.54 -9.20 -3.52
N LEU A 57 -6.00 -10.39 -3.83
CA LEU A 57 -6.10 -11.43 -2.82
C LEU A 57 -4.70 -11.92 -2.46
N PRO A 58 -4.51 -12.40 -1.23
CA PRO A 58 -3.20 -12.96 -0.87
C PRO A 58 -2.80 -14.07 -1.82
N GLN A 59 -1.55 -14.05 -2.24
CA GLN A 59 -0.97 -15.05 -3.13
C GLN A 59 0.10 -15.82 -2.37
N LEU A 60 0.14 -17.13 -2.58
CA LEU A 60 1.14 -17.97 -1.92
C LEU A 60 2.49 -17.77 -2.61
N ASP A 61 3.50 -17.49 -1.82
CA ASP A 61 4.86 -17.32 -2.33
C ASP A 61 5.63 -18.62 -2.21
N ASN A 62 6.82 -18.64 -2.80
CA ASN A 62 7.65 -19.86 -2.86
C ASN A 62 8.08 -20.34 -1.48
N ASP A 63 8.17 -19.44 -0.52
CA ASP A 63 8.64 -19.80 0.82
C ASP A 63 7.51 -20.17 1.77
N GLY A 64 6.28 -20.26 1.28
CA GLY A 64 5.15 -20.63 2.12
C GLY A 64 4.47 -19.47 2.80
N THR A 65 4.96 -18.26 2.63
CA THR A 65 4.27 -17.07 3.11
C THR A 65 3.42 -16.49 2.00
N TYR A 66 2.70 -15.42 2.32
CA TYR A 66 1.80 -14.79 1.37
C TYR A 66 2.27 -13.38 1.03
N PHE A 67 1.84 -12.89 -0.11
CA PHE A 67 2.07 -11.52 -0.51
C PHE A 67 0.83 -10.96 -1.21
N LEU A 68 0.73 -9.65 -1.24
CA LEU A 68 -0.30 -8.98 -2.02
C LEU A 68 0.18 -7.56 -2.33
N TYR A 69 -0.56 -6.88 -3.19
CA TYR A 69 -0.35 -5.45 -3.34
C TYR A 69 -1.70 -4.75 -3.46
N SER A 70 -1.68 -3.46 -3.13
CA SER A 70 -2.85 -2.61 -3.20
C SER A 70 -2.45 -1.37 -3.99
N LYS A 71 -3.29 -0.97 -4.94
CA LYS A 71 -3.01 0.20 -5.76
C LYS A 71 -4.08 1.25 -5.54
N LEU A 72 -3.63 2.44 -5.17
CA LEU A 72 -4.49 3.59 -4.96
C LEU A 72 -4.39 4.51 -6.17
N SER A 73 -5.53 4.85 -6.75
CA SER A 73 -5.59 5.77 -7.89
C SER A 73 -5.78 7.18 -7.39
N VAL A 74 -4.89 8.08 -7.79
CA VAL A 74 -5.00 9.49 -7.39
C VAL A 74 -4.81 10.36 -8.63
N GLY A 75 -5.37 11.57 -8.57
CA GLY A 75 -5.12 12.52 -9.62
C GLY A 75 -3.65 12.92 -9.64
N LYS A 76 -3.10 13.10 -10.83
CA LYS A 76 -1.71 13.47 -10.95
C LYS A 76 -1.42 14.76 -10.19
N ASN A 77 -2.31 15.75 -10.29
CA ASN A 77 -2.10 17.01 -9.61
C ASN A 77 -2.07 16.85 -8.10
N THR A 78 -2.94 15.99 -7.57
CA THR A 78 -2.97 15.72 -6.14
C THR A 78 -1.65 15.14 -5.67
N TRP A 79 -1.13 14.17 -6.43
CA TRP A 79 0.18 13.58 -6.12
C TRP A 79 1.28 14.64 -6.16
N GLN A 80 1.27 15.46 -7.20
CA GLN A 80 2.33 16.46 -7.39
C GLN A 80 2.25 17.60 -6.39
N GLN A 81 1.10 17.80 -5.76
CA GLN A 81 0.97 18.82 -4.70
C GLN A 81 1.64 18.40 -3.40
N GLY A 82 2.11 17.17 -3.31
CA GLY A 82 2.84 16.73 -2.12
C GLY A 82 1.98 16.23 -1.00
N GLU A 83 0.76 15.78 -1.29
CA GLU A 83 -0.08 15.20 -0.24
C GLU A 83 0.50 13.86 0.21
N THR A 84 0.20 13.48 1.44
CA THR A 84 0.74 12.27 2.04
C THR A 84 -0.28 11.13 1.97
N PHE A 85 0.16 10.00 1.47
CA PHE A 85 -0.67 8.81 1.36
C PHE A 85 -0.10 7.72 2.24
N THR A 86 -0.97 7.05 2.98
CA THR A 86 -0.55 6.06 3.97
C THR A 86 -1.25 4.74 3.69
N CYS A 87 -0.46 3.68 3.61
CA CYS A 87 -0.97 2.32 3.51
C CYS A 87 -0.99 1.74 4.92
N VAL A 88 -2.16 1.31 5.38
CA VAL A 88 -2.35 0.77 6.71
C VAL A 88 -2.61 -0.72 6.57
N VAL A 89 -1.80 -1.54 7.24
CA VAL A 89 -1.88 -2.99 7.15
C VAL A 89 -2.19 -3.55 8.51
N MET A 90 -3.21 -4.42 8.58
CA MET A 90 -3.60 -5.06 9.83
C MET A 90 -3.41 -6.55 9.71
N HIS A 91 -2.65 -7.12 10.64
CA HIS A 91 -2.32 -8.54 10.60
C HIS A 91 -2.00 -9.00 12.01
N GLU A 92 -2.38 -10.24 12.34
CA GLU A 92 -2.24 -10.72 13.71
C GLU A 92 -0.80 -10.81 14.18
N ALA A 93 0.16 -10.94 13.27
CA ALA A 93 1.56 -11.10 13.66
C ALA A 93 2.26 -9.77 13.96
N LEU A 94 1.60 -8.64 13.69
CA LEU A 94 2.20 -7.33 13.92
C LEU A 94 2.00 -6.88 15.36
N HIS A 95 2.95 -6.09 15.85
CA HIS A 95 2.82 -5.44 17.15
C HIS A 95 1.58 -4.53 17.10
N ASN A 96 0.71 -4.70 18.10
CA ASN A 96 -0.59 -4.00 18.12
C ASN A 96 -1.46 -4.31 16.89
N HIS A 97 -1.10 -5.36 16.16
CA HIS A 97 -1.86 -5.89 15.02
C HIS A 97 -1.96 -4.93 13.85
N SER A 98 -1.09 -3.91 13.79
CA SER A 98 -1.19 -2.90 12.75
C SER A 98 0.17 -2.27 12.49
N THR A 99 0.40 -1.90 11.23
CA THR A 99 1.54 -1.08 10.85
C THR A 99 1.13 -0.21 9.67
N GLN A 100 1.94 0.79 9.38
CA GLN A 100 1.62 1.66 8.27
C GLN A 100 2.89 2.24 7.66
N LYS A 101 2.80 2.59 6.38
CA LYS A 101 3.86 3.25 5.64
C LYS A 101 3.28 4.39 4.84
N SER A 102 3.95 5.52 4.87
CA SER A 102 3.49 6.71 4.16
C SER A 102 4.41 7.02 3.00
N ILE A 103 3.85 7.70 2.01
CA ILE A 103 4.62 8.12 0.86
C ILE A 103 4.08 9.47 0.40
N THR A 104 4.99 10.33 -0.04
CA THR A 104 4.65 11.61 -0.62
C THR A 104 5.65 11.87 -1.73
N GLN A 105 5.28 12.71 -2.70
CA GLN A 105 6.19 13.00 -3.78
C GLN A 105 7.40 13.78 -3.24
N SER A 106 8.58 13.30 -3.61
CA SER A 106 9.82 13.97 -3.26
C SER A 106 9.92 15.26 -4.04
N SER A 107 10.09 16.39 -3.38
CA SER A 107 10.15 17.65 -4.11
C SER A 107 11.57 17.96 -4.53
N GLY A 108 11.72 18.47 -5.74
CA GLY A 108 12.94 19.06 -6.20
C GLY A 108 14.11 18.11 -6.38
N LYS A 109 13.83 16.87 -6.53
CA LYS A 109 14.94 15.92 -6.66
C LYS A 109 14.85 15.11 -7.90
#